data_41da5e4d1dfdbf4bf083883273523bd5
#
_entry.id   41da5e4d1dfdbf4bf083883273523bd5
#
_cell.length_a   1.000
_cell.length_b   1.000
_cell.length_c   1.000
_cell.angle_alpha   90.00
_cell.angle_beta   90.00
_cell.angle_gamma   90.00
#
_symmetry.space_group_name_H-M   'P 1'
#
loop_
_entity.id
_entity.type
_entity.pdbx_description
1 polymer ?
#
loop_
_entity_poly.entity_id
_entity_poly.type
_entity_poly.pdbx_seq_one_letter_code
_entity_poly.pdbx_strand_id
1 'polypeptide(L)'
;MRIIAELPHPDFKISILNMNQKFIVKIEKGVFEQTYKIPEMDLTDGVNSIFELLDESFLQTVSARFTDMNKDFKDTYFRYNY
;
A
#
# COMPACT_ATOMS: atom_id res chain seq x y z
N MET A 1 -2.94 -10.87 -13.73
CA MET A 1 -2.89 -10.35 -12.33
C MET A 1 -3.62 -11.30 -11.40
N ARG A 2 -3.02 -11.65 -10.32
CA ARG A 2 -3.58 -12.62 -9.39
C ARG A 2 -3.47 -12.12 -7.95
N ILE A 3 -4.59 -12.13 -7.22
CA ILE A 3 -4.59 -11.81 -5.79
C ILE A 3 -4.08 -13.03 -5.02
N ILE A 4 -3.01 -12.84 -4.26
CA ILE A 4 -2.38 -13.90 -3.47
C ILE A 4 -2.90 -13.89 -2.04
N ALA A 5 -3.05 -12.70 -1.46
CA ALA A 5 -3.45 -12.57 -0.07
C ALA A 5 -4.10 -11.20 0.17
N GLU A 6 -4.96 -11.16 1.18
CA GLU A 6 -5.50 -9.92 1.71
C GLU A 6 -5.25 -9.96 3.21
N LEU A 7 -4.69 -8.87 3.74
CA LEU A 7 -4.34 -8.80 5.15
C LEU A 7 -5.35 -7.92 5.89
N PRO A 8 -5.93 -8.42 6.98
CA PRO A 8 -6.85 -7.59 7.77
C PRO A 8 -6.08 -6.48 8.47
N HIS A 9 -6.62 -5.27 8.43
CA HIS A 9 -6.10 -4.13 9.16
C HIS A 9 -7.25 -3.20 9.50
N PRO A 10 -7.29 -2.63 10.71
CA PRO A 10 -8.41 -1.78 11.10
C PRO A 10 -8.52 -0.49 10.29
N ASP A 11 -7.42 0.00 9.73
CA ASP A 11 -7.39 1.29 9.04
C ASP A 11 -7.23 1.19 7.53
N PHE A 12 -6.74 0.06 7.02
CA PHE A 12 -6.38 -0.08 5.60
C PHE A 12 -6.93 -1.37 5.03
N LYS A 13 -7.11 -1.37 3.70
CA LYS A 13 -7.26 -2.60 2.95
C LYS A 13 -5.92 -2.93 2.32
N ILE A 14 -5.32 -4.05 2.71
CA ILE A 14 -4.00 -4.46 2.22
C ILE A 14 -4.18 -5.68 1.33
N SER A 15 -3.77 -5.57 0.07
CA SER A 15 -3.84 -6.66 -0.90
C SER A 15 -2.46 -6.95 -1.44
N ILE A 16 -2.13 -8.22 -1.61
CA ILE A 16 -0.89 -8.65 -2.23
C ILE A 16 -1.24 -9.40 -3.51
N LEU A 17 -0.71 -8.92 -4.62
CA LEU A 17 -0.95 -9.50 -5.94
C LEU A 17 0.36 -9.95 -6.55
N ASN A 18 0.25 -10.83 -7.55
CA ASN A 18 1.40 -11.26 -8.33
C ASN A 18 1.12 -11.03 -9.81
N MET A 19 2.08 -10.44 -10.51
CA MET A 19 1.97 -10.19 -11.95
C MET A 19 3.37 -10.03 -12.53
N ASN A 20 3.67 -10.78 -13.60
CA ASN A 20 4.93 -10.67 -14.33
C ASN A 20 6.16 -10.81 -13.42
N GLN A 21 6.15 -11.80 -12.52
CA GLN A 21 7.25 -12.09 -11.60
C GLN A 21 7.52 -10.95 -10.62
N LYS A 22 6.51 -10.19 -10.29
CA LYS A 22 6.57 -9.13 -9.29
C LYS A 22 5.44 -9.30 -8.30
N PHE A 23 5.74 -9.01 -7.03
CA PHE A 23 4.69 -8.84 -6.04
C PHE A 23 4.26 -7.38 -6.03
N ILE A 24 2.97 -7.17 -5.94
CA ILE A 24 2.37 -5.85 -5.88
C ILE A 24 1.67 -5.74 -4.54
N VAL A 25 2.14 -4.83 -3.69
CA VAL A 25 1.50 -4.55 -2.40
C VAL A 25 0.66 -3.30 -2.57
N LYS A 26 -0.64 -3.45 -2.38
CA LYS A 26 -1.60 -2.37 -2.56
C LYS A 26 -2.25 -2.07 -1.23
N ILE A 27 -2.08 -0.85 -0.75
CA ILE A 27 -2.63 -0.41 0.54
C ILE A 27 -3.60 0.73 0.25
N GLU A 28 -4.87 0.51 0.60
CA GLU A 28 -5.94 1.45 0.29
C GLU A 28 -6.57 2.01 1.57
N LYS A 29 -6.86 3.30 1.55
CA LYS A 29 -7.60 3.96 2.61
C LYS A 29 -8.50 5.03 1.99
N GLY A 30 -9.81 4.80 2.01
CA GLY A 30 -10.76 5.72 1.40
C GLY A 30 -10.52 5.84 -0.10
N VAL A 31 -10.25 7.05 -0.56
CA VAL A 31 -10.01 7.32 -1.99
C VAL A 31 -8.53 7.28 -2.36
N PHE A 32 -7.66 6.99 -1.39
CA PHE A 32 -6.22 6.99 -1.60
C PHE A 32 -5.67 5.58 -1.62
N GLU A 33 -4.57 5.42 -2.33
CA GLU A 33 -3.93 4.13 -2.49
C GLU A 33 -2.41 4.34 -2.54
N GLN A 34 -1.67 3.45 -1.89
CA GLN A 34 -0.22 3.35 -2.04
C GLN A 34 0.08 1.97 -2.61
N THR A 35 0.88 1.93 -3.66
CA THR A 35 1.21 0.68 -4.35
C THR A 35 2.73 0.54 -4.46
N TYR A 36 3.23 -0.62 -4.04
CA TYR A 36 4.64 -0.95 -4.08
C TYR A 36 4.83 -2.21 -4.92
N LYS A 37 5.79 -2.18 -5.84
CA LYS A 37 6.09 -3.32 -6.71
C LYS A 37 7.47 -3.85 -6.36
N ILE A 38 7.56 -5.13 -6.08
CA ILE A 38 8.79 -5.76 -5.61
C ILE A 38 9.08 -6.97 -6.51
N PRO A 39 10.23 -7.00 -7.22
CA PRO A 39 10.59 -8.18 -8.01
C PRO A 39 10.72 -9.41 -7.12
N GLU A 40 10.21 -10.55 -7.57
CA GLU A 40 10.29 -11.80 -6.81
C GLU A 40 11.73 -12.18 -6.50
N MET A 41 12.64 -11.91 -7.44
CA MET A 41 14.05 -12.27 -7.28
C MET A 41 14.75 -11.54 -6.14
N ASP A 42 14.20 -10.42 -5.69
CA ASP A 42 14.77 -9.66 -4.58
C ASP A 42 14.35 -10.21 -3.20
N LEU A 43 13.50 -11.21 -3.19
CA LEU A 43 12.96 -11.77 -1.94
C LEU A 43 13.46 -13.19 -1.73
N THR A 44 13.78 -13.52 -0.48
CA THR A 44 14.33 -14.84 -0.13
C THR A 44 13.27 -15.88 0.19
N ASP A 45 12.05 -15.44 0.54
CA ASP A 45 10.99 -16.33 1.01
C ASP A 45 9.62 -16.00 0.39
N GLY A 46 9.64 -15.50 -0.84
CA GLY A 46 8.41 -15.23 -1.58
C GLY A 46 7.44 -14.34 -0.82
N VAL A 47 6.17 -14.76 -0.76
CA VAL A 47 5.13 -13.95 -0.12
C VAL A 47 5.37 -13.75 1.37
N ASN A 48 6.07 -14.67 2.04
CA ASN A 48 6.39 -14.52 3.46
C ASN A 48 7.32 -13.34 3.70
N SER A 49 8.22 -13.06 2.76
CA SER A 49 9.07 -11.86 2.83
C SER A 49 8.23 -10.60 2.77
N ILE A 50 7.16 -10.60 1.97
CA ILE A 50 6.23 -9.47 1.91
C ILE A 50 5.56 -9.26 3.27
N PHE A 51 5.11 -10.33 3.93
CA PHE A 51 4.50 -10.21 5.24
C PHE A 51 5.46 -9.61 6.27
N GLU A 52 6.74 -9.96 6.19
CA GLU A 52 7.75 -9.39 7.08
C GLU A 52 7.99 -7.90 6.80
N LEU A 53 7.94 -7.49 5.53
CA LEU A 53 8.10 -6.08 5.16
C LEU A 53 6.96 -5.22 5.68
N LEU A 54 5.76 -5.77 5.79
CA LEU A 54 4.58 -5.06 6.26
C LEU A 54 4.53 -5.06 7.80
N ASP A 55 5.60 -4.62 8.42
CA ASP A 55 5.66 -4.53 9.87
C ASP A 55 4.95 -3.27 10.38
N GLU A 56 4.83 -3.18 11.71
CA GLU A 56 4.12 -2.07 12.34
C GLU A 56 4.78 -0.72 12.03
N SER A 57 6.10 -0.68 12.01
CA SER A 57 6.85 0.55 11.73
C SER A 57 6.53 1.06 10.32
N PHE A 58 6.52 0.18 9.34
CA PHE A 58 6.19 0.56 7.98
C PHE A 58 4.74 1.03 7.87
N LEU A 59 3.82 0.31 8.51
CA LEU A 59 2.40 0.67 8.47
C LEU A 59 2.12 2.01 9.15
N GLN A 60 2.89 2.36 10.18
CA GLN A 60 2.79 3.69 10.78
C GLN A 60 3.23 4.77 9.78
N THR A 61 4.29 4.52 9.02
CA THR A 61 4.75 5.42 7.97
C THR A 61 3.68 5.55 6.87
N VAL A 62 3.08 4.44 6.48
CA VAL A 62 1.98 4.44 5.50
C VAL A 62 0.82 5.31 5.99
N SER A 63 0.47 5.20 7.26
CA SER A 63 -0.60 6.01 7.85
C SER A 63 -0.28 7.50 7.78
N ALA A 64 0.96 7.87 8.11
CA ALA A 64 1.41 9.26 8.03
C ALA A 64 1.34 9.79 6.59
N ARG A 65 1.73 8.98 5.62
CA ARG A 65 1.63 9.34 4.20
C ARG A 65 0.20 9.59 3.78
N PHE A 66 -0.73 8.73 4.19
CA PHE A 66 -2.14 8.93 3.87
C PHE A 66 -2.67 10.24 4.47
N THR A 67 -2.24 10.59 5.67
CA THR A 67 -2.62 11.86 6.29
C THR A 67 -2.15 13.03 5.44
N ASP A 68 -0.90 13.00 4.99
CA ASP A 68 -0.33 14.04 4.13
C ASP A 68 -1.04 14.10 2.78
N MET A 69 -1.31 12.94 2.17
CA MET A 69 -2.03 12.87 0.90
C MET A 69 -3.41 13.50 1.02
N ASN A 70 -4.12 13.19 2.09
CA ASN A 70 -5.45 13.73 2.32
C ASN A 70 -5.41 15.24 2.47
N LYS A 71 -4.47 15.76 3.23
CA LYS A 71 -4.30 17.20 3.43
C LYS A 71 -3.99 17.90 2.11
N ASP A 72 -3.01 17.38 1.39
CA ASP A 72 -2.54 17.99 0.15
C ASP A 72 -3.64 17.98 -0.91
N PHE A 73 -4.36 16.87 -1.03
CA PHE A 73 -5.44 16.77 -2.00
C PHE A 73 -6.61 17.68 -1.64
N LYS A 74 -6.96 17.77 -0.35
CA LYS A 74 -8.01 18.67 0.10
C LYS A 74 -7.68 20.12 -0.21
N ASP A 75 -6.43 20.53 0.07
CA ASP A 75 -6.01 21.90 -0.21
C ASP A 75 -6.10 22.22 -1.69
N THR A 76 -5.66 21.29 -2.54
CA THR A 76 -5.71 21.44 -3.99
C THR A 76 -7.15 21.49 -4.49
N TYR A 77 -7.98 20.57 -4.01
CA TYR A 77 -9.39 20.47 -4.40
C TYR A 77 -10.14 21.74 -3.99
N PHE A 78 -9.84 22.23 -2.79
CA PHE A 78 -10.47 23.44 -2.27
C PHE A 78 -10.11 24.65 -3.13
N ARG A 79 -8.84 24.79 -3.52
CA ARG A 79 -8.40 25.89 -4.41
C ARG A 79 -9.07 25.81 -5.78
N TYR A 80 -9.27 24.59 -6.28
CA TYR A 80 -9.92 24.40 -7.59
C TYR A 80 -11.38 24.88 -7.57
N ASN A 81 -12.07 24.66 -6.46
CA ASN A 81 -13.49 24.99 -6.33
C ASN A 81 -13.74 26.45 -5.93
N TYR A 82 -12.70 27.19 -5.69
CA TYR A 82 -12.76 28.61 -5.38
C TYR A 82 -11.89 29.38 -6.37
#